data_4896b4f1a6af0e3a228abae710104b34
#
_entry.id   4896b4f1a6af0e3a228abae710104b34
#
_cell.length_a   1.000
_cell.length_b   1.000
_cell.length_c   1.000
_cell.angle_alpha   90.00
_cell.angle_beta   90.00
_cell.angle_gamma   90.00
#
_symmetry.space_group_name_H-M   'P 1'
#
loop_
_entity.id
_entity.type
_entity.pdbx_description
1 polymer ?
#
loop_
_entity_poly.entity_id
_entity_poly.type
_entity_poly.pdbx_seq_one_letter_code
_entity_poly.pdbx_strand_id
1 'polypeptide(L)'
;MIGALFPVAPQSAPPKPAQRAFSVTLQVVAVCLGTVVLLARVAHIPAWDCMYAEDYGVYFVQALHHPWQVFVPYYGYLQLVPRLIGQAASLVPLKAAAAVFAVAGAAIAGGCALFIYHASAGFIESRALRAVLGAALVLLPIAPLEVVGNGVNSTWYIMAALFWAALWRPRTRSGMAVAAMVAFAATASTPMAIIYAPLLAARVFALPKLREHAVTAGWLAGWVVQVPVILYSYANHTQRLRTFSPPGKVIAYYLHTVVLRALGWHLSWRLESIAGRNDATLIVGASLAVILGWAAITQGRQVRVFVVTAVATGFVYTVLAAVITRLVVFTAPLSGPVAFEPGSRYSVVPVFLLDAALIVAANAVLRRGGAAVGLATVRPRVMVAVAALGCVLAVGWVTDFRYLTQRTTNGHWRNVAVKWLNTCEHSRTGTITVPAWVTGTVTMSCSNLRR
;
A
#
# COMPACT_ATOMS: atom_id res chain seq x y z
N MET A 1 5.33 -6.12 -28.51
CA MET A 1 5.51 -6.56 -27.09
C MET A 1 4.73 -5.71 -26.11
N ILE A 2 4.80 -4.41 -26.19
CA ILE A 2 4.23 -3.43 -25.24
C ILE A 2 2.69 -3.52 -25.16
N GLY A 3 1.95 -3.77 -26.24
CA GLY A 3 0.48 -3.87 -26.20
C GLY A 3 -0.11 -4.96 -25.30
N ALA A 4 0.68 -6.00 -24.96
CA ALA A 4 0.25 -7.03 -24.03
C ALA A 4 0.14 -6.56 -22.57
N LEU A 5 0.76 -5.42 -22.21
CA LEU A 5 0.64 -4.76 -20.92
C LEU A 5 -0.72 -4.07 -20.69
N PHE A 6 -1.46 -3.81 -21.76
CA PHE A 6 -2.69 -3.01 -21.69
C PHE A 6 -3.88 -3.79 -22.25
N PRO A 7 -4.25 -4.93 -21.64
CA PRO A 7 -5.38 -5.71 -22.11
C PRO A 7 -6.69 -4.95 -21.89
N VAL A 8 -7.61 -5.19 -22.83
CA VAL A 8 -8.96 -4.64 -22.72
C VAL A 8 -9.83 -5.63 -21.94
N ALA A 9 -10.48 -5.17 -20.89
CA ALA A 9 -11.42 -5.99 -20.15
C ALA A 9 -12.57 -6.50 -21.06
N PRO A 10 -13.08 -7.71 -20.85
CA PRO A 10 -14.24 -8.22 -21.60
C PRO A 10 -15.42 -7.26 -21.54
N GLN A 11 -16.20 -7.17 -22.63
CA GLN A 11 -17.42 -6.38 -22.63
C GLN A 11 -18.53 -7.17 -21.93
N SER A 12 -19.06 -6.60 -20.86
CA SER A 12 -20.36 -7.01 -20.33
C SER A 12 -21.44 -6.08 -20.88
N ALA A 13 -22.62 -6.61 -21.11
CA ALA A 13 -23.78 -5.80 -21.43
C ALA A 13 -24.01 -4.71 -20.37
N PRO A 14 -24.50 -3.52 -20.75
CA PRO A 14 -24.79 -2.48 -19.79
C PRO A 14 -25.81 -2.99 -18.75
N PRO A 15 -25.56 -2.81 -17.45
CA PRO A 15 -26.46 -3.27 -16.41
C PRO A 15 -27.77 -2.49 -16.45
N LYS A 16 -28.89 -3.16 -16.18
CA LYS A 16 -30.17 -2.50 -15.95
C LYS A 16 -30.11 -1.55 -14.75
N PRO A 17 -30.95 -0.50 -14.67
CA PRO A 17 -30.89 0.49 -13.57
C PRO A 17 -30.87 -0.13 -12.17
N ALA A 18 -31.74 -1.11 -11.89
CA ALA A 18 -31.77 -1.82 -10.62
C ALA A 18 -30.47 -2.61 -10.34
N GLN A 19 -29.88 -3.25 -11.36
CA GLN A 19 -28.59 -3.92 -11.24
C GLN A 19 -27.44 -2.93 -11.00
N ARG A 20 -27.54 -1.71 -11.55
CA ARG A 20 -26.56 -0.66 -11.33
C ARG A 20 -26.62 -0.16 -9.88
N ALA A 21 -27.81 0.10 -9.35
CA ALA A 21 -27.99 0.51 -7.95
C ALA A 21 -27.45 -0.57 -6.99
N PHE A 22 -27.85 -1.82 -7.20
CA PHE A 22 -27.34 -2.96 -6.42
C PHE A 22 -25.81 -3.08 -6.48
N SER A 23 -25.23 -2.89 -7.67
CA SER A 23 -23.77 -2.93 -7.85
C SER A 23 -23.05 -1.80 -7.06
N VAL A 24 -23.62 -0.58 -7.04
CA VAL A 24 -23.06 0.53 -6.26
C VAL A 24 -23.13 0.23 -4.76
N THR A 25 -24.27 -0.26 -4.28
CA THR A 25 -24.42 -0.66 -2.86
C THR A 25 -23.39 -1.72 -2.49
N LEU A 26 -23.21 -2.75 -3.30
CA LEU A 26 -22.22 -3.80 -3.05
C LEU A 26 -20.79 -3.24 -3.01
N GLN A 27 -20.45 -2.27 -3.86
CA GLN A 27 -19.14 -1.61 -3.85
C GLN A 27 -18.92 -0.80 -2.57
N VAL A 28 -19.91 -0.05 -2.11
CA VAL A 28 -19.87 0.68 -0.84
C VAL A 28 -19.68 -0.29 0.33
N VAL A 29 -20.48 -1.36 0.37
CA VAL A 29 -20.34 -2.41 1.39
C VAL A 29 -18.95 -3.04 1.37
N ALA A 30 -18.37 -3.30 0.20
CA ALA A 30 -17.02 -3.85 0.09
C ALA A 30 -15.94 -2.89 0.65
N VAL A 31 -16.05 -1.58 0.39
CA VAL A 31 -15.14 -0.58 0.96
C VAL A 31 -15.33 -0.49 2.48
N CYS A 32 -16.56 -0.44 2.97
CA CYS A 32 -16.85 -0.43 4.41
C CYS A 32 -16.31 -1.68 5.10
N LEU A 33 -16.51 -2.86 4.52
CA LEU A 33 -15.97 -4.12 5.03
C LEU A 33 -14.44 -4.10 5.07
N GLY A 34 -13.79 -3.69 3.98
CA GLY A 34 -12.33 -3.53 3.94
C GLY A 34 -11.82 -2.57 5.00
N THR A 35 -12.53 -1.45 5.23
CA THR A 35 -12.23 -0.47 6.27
C THR A 35 -12.32 -1.10 7.66
N VAL A 36 -13.43 -1.78 7.96
CA VAL A 36 -13.64 -2.44 9.26
C VAL A 36 -12.59 -3.52 9.50
N VAL A 37 -12.28 -4.34 8.49
CA VAL A 37 -11.24 -5.37 8.57
C VAL A 37 -9.89 -4.75 8.89
N LEU A 38 -9.50 -3.67 8.21
CA LEU A 38 -8.23 -2.98 8.47
C LEU A 38 -8.17 -2.39 9.89
N LEU A 39 -9.24 -1.74 10.36
CA LEU A 39 -9.31 -1.23 11.72
C LEU A 39 -9.23 -2.35 12.76
N ALA A 40 -9.84 -3.51 12.47
CA ALA A 40 -9.80 -4.68 13.34
C ALA A 40 -8.44 -5.37 13.41
N ARG A 41 -7.52 -5.10 12.48
CA ARG A 41 -6.16 -5.68 12.44
C ARG A 41 -5.18 -5.02 13.41
N VAL A 42 -5.50 -3.87 13.96
CA VAL A 42 -4.68 -3.24 15.02
C VAL A 42 -4.93 -3.97 16.33
N ALA A 43 -3.85 -4.50 16.93
CA ALA A 43 -3.91 -5.25 18.17
C ALA A 43 -3.90 -4.33 19.41
N HIS A 44 -4.41 -4.80 20.54
CA HIS A 44 -4.43 -4.21 21.89
C HIS A 44 -5.15 -2.88 22.04
N ILE A 45 -4.77 -1.84 21.31
CA ILE A 45 -5.42 -0.54 21.36
C ILE A 45 -6.25 -0.39 20.08
N PRO A 46 -7.53 0.02 20.17
CA PRO A 46 -8.33 0.25 18.98
C PRO A 46 -7.65 1.26 18.06
N ALA A 47 -7.67 0.99 16.75
CA ALA A 47 -7.03 1.87 15.75
C ALA A 47 -7.47 3.33 15.86
N TRP A 48 -8.75 3.55 16.22
CA TRP A 48 -9.33 4.89 16.39
C TRP A 48 -8.94 5.60 17.70
N ASP A 49 -8.21 4.92 18.58
CA ASP A 49 -7.67 5.49 19.81
C ASP A 49 -6.14 5.41 19.88
N CYS A 50 -5.48 5.26 18.72
CA CYS A 50 -4.05 5.16 18.59
C CYS A 50 -3.56 6.06 17.44
N MET A 51 -2.82 7.12 17.73
CA MET A 51 -2.16 7.90 16.69
C MET A 51 -0.78 7.35 16.36
N TYR A 52 -0.50 7.26 15.08
CA TYR A 52 0.82 6.88 14.58
C TYR A 52 1.77 8.11 14.61
N ALA A 53 3.07 7.86 14.65
CA ALA A 53 4.13 8.86 14.83
C ALA A 53 3.93 10.17 14.05
N GLU A 54 3.95 10.09 12.72
CA GLU A 54 3.86 11.27 11.86
C GLU A 54 2.44 11.83 11.78
N ASP A 55 1.41 10.99 11.95
CA ASP A 55 0.01 11.45 11.98
C ASP A 55 -0.19 12.50 13.05
N TYR A 56 0.38 12.24 14.23
CA TYR A 56 0.33 13.14 15.37
C TYR A 56 1.38 14.24 15.30
N GLY A 57 2.67 13.86 15.30
CA GLY A 57 3.79 14.78 15.47
C GLY A 57 4.03 15.73 14.31
N VAL A 58 3.47 15.42 13.14
CA VAL A 58 3.66 16.20 11.93
C VAL A 58 2.33 16.72 11.40
N TYR A 59 1.46 15.85 10.90
CA TYR A 59 0.30 16.29 10.12
C TYR A 59 -0.78 16.93 10.97
N PHE A 60 -1.09 16.37 12.14
CA PHE A 60 -2.09 16.92 13.03
C PHE A 60 -1.62 18.23 13.66
N VAL A 61 -0.43 18.24 14.25
CA VAL A 61 0.13 19.43 14.91
C VAL A 61 0.31 20.57 13.91
N GLN A 62 0.85 20.29 12.72
CA GLN A 62 0.99 21.34 11.69
C GLN A 62 -0.36 21.85 11.19
N ALA A 63 -1.38 21.01 11.07
CA ALA A 63 -2.72 21.41 10.69
C ALA A 63 -3.39 22.32 11.73
N LEU A 64 -3.12 22.09 13.03
CA LEU A 64 -3.58 22.96 14.10
C LEU A 64 -2.90 24.34 14.09
N HIS A 65 -1.57 24.36 13.81
CA HIS A 65 -0.81 25.63 13.75
C HIS A 65 -1.11 26.45 12.51
N HIS A 66 -1.22 25.78 11.37
CA HIS A 66 -1.32 26.38 10.05
C HIS A 66 -2.44 25.73 9.24
N PRO A 67 -3.70 26.05 9.54
CA PRO A 67 -4.84 25.55 8.78
C PRO A 67 -4.66 25.81 7.28
N TRP A 68 -4.98 24.78 6.46
CA TRP A 68 -4.91 24.82 4.99
C TRP A 68 -3.51 24.91 4.36
N GLN A 69 -2.44 24.89 5.16
CA GLN A 69 -1.07 24.76 4.63
C GLN A 69 -0.74 23.33 4.26
N VAL A 70 -1.33 22.83 3.17
CA VAL A 70 -1.17 21.44 2.72
C VAL A 70 0.10 21.23 1.90
N PHE A 71 0.75 22.30 1.41
CA PHE A 71 1.92 22.21 0.53
C PHE A 71 3.27 22.30 1.27
N VAL A 72 3.29 22.19 2.58
CA VAL A 72 4.52 22.20 3.38
C VAL A 72 5.27 20.88 3.18
N PRO A 73 6.57 20.89 2.84
CA PRO A 73 7.34 19.67 2.68
C PRO A 73 7.54 18.93 4.01
N TYR A 74 7.63 17.61 3.93
CA TYR A 74 8.11 16.77 5.01
C TYR A 74 9.14 15.78 4.47
N TYR A 75 10.31 15.71 5.07
CA TYR A 75 11.48 14.98 4.55
C TYR A 75 11.86 15.33 3.10
N GLY A 76 11.61 16.56 2.67
CA GLY A 76 12.03 17.05 1.37
C GLY A 76 11.03 16.89 0.24
N TYR A 77 9.79 16.44 0.51
CA TYR A 77 8.75 16.28 -0.50
C TYR A 77 7.34 16.46 0.08
N LEU A 78 6.37 16.64 -0.80
CA LEU A 78 4.97 16.75 -0.41
C LEU A 78 4.38 15.38 -0.09
N GLN A 79 3.53 15.35 0.95
CA GLN A 79 2.71 14.20 1.31
C GLN A 79 1.23 14.63 1.35
N LEU A 80 0.67 14.89 0.16
CA LEU A 80 -0.63 15.53 0.02
C LEU A 80 -1.75 14.80 0.76
N VAL A 81 -1.91 13.49 0.54
CA VAL A 81 -3.01 12.72 1.16
C VAL A 81 -2.91 12.70 2.68
N PRO A 82 -1.77 12.36 3.31
CA PRO A 82 -1.61 12.48 4.76
C PRO A 82 -1.92 13.88 5.31
N ARG A 83 -1.53 14.94 4.59
CA ARG A 83 -1.81 16.33 4.99
C ARG A 83 -3.29 16.66 4.94
N LEU A 84 -4.00 16.21 3.91
CA LEU A 84 -5.46 16.40 3.82
C LEU A 84 -6.18 15.66 4.96
N ILE A 85 -5.71 14.48 5.34
CA ILE A 85 -6.23 13.74 6.51
C ILE A 85 -5.95 14.54 7.80
N GLY A 86 -4.74 15.09 7.95
CA GLY A 86 -4.40 15.96 9.08
C GLY A 86 -5.29 17.20 9.18
N GLN A 87 -5.59 17.85 8.05
CA GLN A 87 -6.54 18.97 8.01
C GLN A 87 -7.94 18.53 8.44
N ALA A 88 -8.43 17.39 7.93
CA ALA A 88 -9.72 16.87 8.36
C ALA A 88 -9.75 16.53 9.87
N ALA A 89 -8.66 15.98 10.40
CA ALA A 89 -8.53 15.68 11.82
C ALA A 89 -8.50 16.95 12.70
N SER A 90 -7.98 18.06 12.20
CA SER A 90 -7.97 19.34 12.94
C SER A 90 -9.34 20.01 13.05
N LEU A 91 -10.32 19.57 12.25
CA LEU A 91 -11.69 20.11 12.26
C LEU A 91 -12.63 19.38 13.23
N VAL A 92 -12.19 18.30 13.85
CA VAL A 92 -13.00 17.53 14.80
C VAL A 92 -12.51 17.74 16.23
N PRO A 93 -13.32 17.41 17.27
CA PRO A 93 -12.86 17.46 18.64
C PRO A 93 -11.58 16.65 18.84
N LEU A 94 -10.64 17.15 19.65
CA LEU A 94 -9.32 16.57 19.87
C LEU A 94 -9.35 15.05 20.15
N LYS A 95 -10.32 14.60 20.96
CA LYS A 95 -10.50 13.18 21.30
C LYS A 95 -10.83 12.31 20.08
N ALA A 96 -11.39 12.89 19.02
CA ALA A 96 -11.78 12.17 17.79
C ALA A 96 -10.70 12.20 16.70
N ALA A 97 -9.64 12.98 16.85
CA ALA A 97 -8.63 13.17 15.81
C ALA A 97 -7.96 11.84 15.38
N ALA A 98 -7.63 10.95 16.32
CA ALA A 98 -7.08 9.62 16.00
C ALA A 98 -8.03 8.78 15.15
N ALA A 99 -9.34 8.86 15.41
CA ALA A 99 -10.34 8.16 14.63
C ALA A 99 -10.38 8.62 13.17
N VAL A 100 -10.21 9.94 12.91
CA VAL A 100 -10.14 10.47 11.55
C VAL A 100 -8.96 9.87 10.79
N PHE A 101 -7.76 9.84 11.37
CA PHE A 101 -6.58 9.25 10.73
C PHE A 101 -6.78 7.75 10.46
N ALA A 102 -7.26 7.01 11.45
CA ALA A 102 -7.44 5.57 11.33
C ALA A 102 -8.50 5.21 10.28
N VAL A 103 -9.68 5.85 10.34
CA VAL A 103 -10.80 5.57 9.42
C VAL A 103 -10.47 6.04 8.01
N ALA A 104 -9.88 7.24 7.84
CA ALA A 104 -9.51 7.74 6.52
C ALA A 104 -8.45 6.85 5.86
N GLY A 105 -7.38 6.47 6.59
CA GLY A 105 -6.35 5.57 6.09
C GLY A 105 -6.91 4.20 5.68
N ALA A 106 -7.77 3.61 6.51
CA ALA A 106 -8.42 2.34 6.23
C ALA A 106 -9.41 2.43 5.05
N ALA A 107 -10.19 3.52 4.94
CA ALA A 107 -11.12 3.74 3.85
C ALA A 107 -10.40 3.93 2.51
N ILE A 108 -9.27 4.65 2.50
CA ILE A 108 -8.41 4.77 1.32
C ILE A 108 -7.90 3.40 0.89
N ALA A 109 -7.43 2.58 1.81
CA ALA A 109 -6.95 1.23 1.49
C ALA A 109 -8.08 0.33 0.96
N GLY A 110 -9.28 0.37 1.57
CA GLY A 110 -10.47 -0.33 1.06
C GLY A 110 -10.88 0.15 -0.33
N GLY A 111 -10.83 1.48 -0.57
CA GLY A 111 -11.07 2.08 -1.88
C GLY A 111 -10.03 1.65 -2.93
N CYS A 112 -8.75 1.59 -2.56
CA CYS A 112 -7.69 1.05 -3.42
C CYS A 112 -7.91 -0.42 -3.76
N ALA A 113 -8.35 -1.25 -2.82
CA ALA A 113 -8.66 -2.66 -3.05
C ALA A 113 -9.83 -2.81 -4.05
N LEU A 114 -10.90 -2.04 -3.89
CA LEU A 114 -12.02 -2.00 -4.84
C LEU A 114 -11.56 -1.51 -6.22
N PHE A 115 -10.73 -0.45 -6.27
CA PHE A 115 -10.16 0.05 -7.51
C PHE A 115 -9.36 -1.04 -8.23
N ILE A 116 -8.49 -1.75 -7.53
CA ILE A 116 -7.66 -2.86 -8.05
C ILE A 116 -8.55 -3.99 -8.57
N TYR A 117 -9.64 -4.34 -7.85
CA TYR A 117 -10.63 -5.30 -8.32
C TYR A 117 -11.17 -4.94 -9.72
N HIS A 118 -11.47 -3.68 -9.97
CA HIS A 118 -11.95 -3.23 -11.28
C HIS A 118 -10.83 -3.12 -12.32
N ALA A 119 -9.69 -2.57 -11.94
CA ALA A 119 -8.57 -2.33 -12.83
C ALA A 119 -7.91 -3.62 -13.33
N SER A 120 -7.95 -4.69 -12.54
CA SER A 120 -7.37 -5.99 -12.88
C SER A 120 -8.20 -6.81 -13.89
N ALA A 121 -9.39 -6.36 -14.26
CA ALA A 121 -10.34 -7.13 -15.11
C ALA A 121 -9.80 -7.49 -16.50
N GLY A 122 -8.79 -6.78 -17.01
CA GLY A 122 -8.11 -7.12 -18.26
C GLY A 122 -7.14 -8.30 -18.13
N PHE A 123 -6.58 -8.52 -16.94
CA PHE A 123 -5.66 -9.62 -16.65
C PHE A 123 -6.35 -10.82 -16.00
N ILE A 124 -7.34 -10.56 -15.17
CA ILE A 124 -8.04 -11.56 -14.35
C ILE A 124 -9.52 -11.55 -14.72
N GLU A 125 -9.99 -12.57 -15.42
CA GLU A 125 -11.41 -12.68 -15.81
C GLU A 125 -12.29 -13.11 -14.64
N SER A 126 -11.79 -14.01 -13.78
CA SER A 126 -12.50 -14.51 -12.62
C SER A 126 -12.79 -13.41 -11.61
N ARG A 127 -14.08 -13.16 -11.34
CA ARG A 127 -14.52 -12.20 -10.32
C ARG A 127 -14.01 -12.59 -8.94
N ALA A 128 -13.98 -13.90 -8.63
CA ALA A 128 -13.49 -14.42 -7.37
C ALA A 128 -11.98 -14.12 -7.20
N LEU A 129 -11.15 -14.38 -8.22
CA LEU A 129 -9.72 -14.07 -8.13
C LEU A 129 -9.43 -12.57 -8.08
N ARG A 130 -10.26 -11.73 -8.71
CA ARG A 130 -10.16 -10.27 -8.52
C ARG A 130 -10.51 -9.85 -7.09
N ALA A 131 -11.50 -10.51 -6.47
CA ALA A 131 -11.82 -10.26 -5.07
C ALA A 131 -10.68 -10.75 -4.15
N VAL A 132 -10.07 -11.90 -4.45
CA VAL A 132 -8.85 -12.37 -3.76
C VAL A 132 -7.70 -11.37 -3.89
N LEU A 133 -7.51 -10.78 -5.08
CA LEU A 133 -6.48 -9.75 -5.28
C LEU A 133 -6.76 -8.48 -4.47
N GLY A 134 -8.01 -8.02 -4.42
CA GLY A 134 -8.40 -6.91 -3.54
C GLY A 134 -8.23 -7.24 -2.06
N ALA A 135 -8.62 -8.46 -1.67
CA ALA A 135 -8.43 -8.95 -0.30
C ALA A 135 -6.94 -9.08 0.07
N ALA A 136 -6.07 -9.48 -0.88
CA ALA A 136 -4.63 -9.55 -0.67
C ALA A 136 -4.04 -8.19 -0.26
N LEU A 137 -4.54 -7.07 -0.82
CA LEU A 137 -4.10 -5.74 -0.39
C LEU A 137 -4.54 -5.41 1.04
N VAL A 138 -5.78 -5.74 1.40
CA VAL A 138 -6.37 -5.47 2.74
C VAL A 138 -5.75 -6.37 3.81
N LEU A 139 -5.49 -7.63 3.46
CA LEU A 139 -5.00 -8.66 4.37
C LEU A 139 -3.48 -8.87 4.30
N LEU A 140 -2.76 -8.02 3.57
CA LEU A 140 -1.32 -8.15 3.37
C LEU A 140 -0.59 -8.37 4.71
N PRO A 141 0.13 -9.50 4.88
CA PRO A 141 0.65 -9.90 6.20
C PRO A 141 1.62 -8.90 6.83
N ILE A 142 2.42 -8.22 6.01
CA ILE A 142 3.41 -7.25 6.48
C ILE A 142 2.80 -5.89 6.88
N ALA A 143 1.57 -5.60 6.46
CA ALA A 143 0.94 -4.28 6.69
C ALA A 143 0.69 -3.93 8.16
N PRO A 144 0.34 -4.85 9.08
CA PRO A 144 0.11 -4.50 10.49
C PRO A 144 1.32 -3.92 11.22
N LEU A 145 2.54 -4.17 10.72
CA LEU A 145 3.76 -3.64 11.34
C LEU A 145 3.74 -2.11 11.44
N GLU A 146 3.46 -1.42 10.34
CA GLU A 146 3.50 0.04 10.29
C GLU A 146 2.29 0.68 9.60
N VAL A 147 1.61 -0.03 8.69
CA VAL A 147 0.76 0.63 7.68
C VAL A 147 -0.71 0.65 8.02
N VAL A 148 -1.19 -0.36 8.75
CA VAL A 148 -2.63 -0.51 9.04
C VAL A 148 -3.13 0.54 10.02
N GLY A 149 -4.27 1.15 9.73
CA GLY A 149 -5.00 2.04 10.65
C GLY A 149 -4.27 3.36 10.97
N ASN A 150 -3.60 3.96 10.00
CA ASN A 150 -3.01 5.29 10.12
C ASN A 150 -3.10 6.06 8.79
N GLY A 151 -3.00 7.37 8.86
CA GLY A 151 -3.17 8.24 7.70
C GLY A 151 -1.91 8.34 6.83
N VAL A 152 -0.74 8.44 7.45
CA VAL A 152 0.54 8.65 6.74
C VAL A 152 0.84 7.53 5.76
N ASN A 153 0.59 6.30 6.16
CA ASN A 153 0.92 5.12 5.37
C ASN A 153 -0.16 4.73 4.34
N SER A 154 -1.28 5.47 4.25
CA SER A 154 -2.27 5.32 3.18
C SER A 154 -1.65 5.46 1.79
N THR A 155 -0.56 6.22 1.68
CA THR A 155 0.21 6.42 0.45
C THR A 155 0.68 5.11 -0.18
N TRP A 156 1.03 4.08 0.60
CA TRP A 156 1.51 2.80 0.07
C TRP A 156 0.40 2.00 -0.62
N TYR A 157 -0.83 2.09 -0.11
CA TYR A 157 -1.99 1.50 -0.77
C TYR A 157 -2.31 2.20 -2.09
N ILE A 158 -2.19 3.54 -2.12
CA ILE A 158 -2.39 4.33 -3.34
C ILE A 158 -1.28 4.02 -4.36
N MET A 159 -0.04 3.78 -3.93
CA MET A 159 1.06 3.36 -4.79
C MET A 159 0.81 1.99 -5.43
N ALA A 160 0.27 1.03 -4.67
CA ALA A 160 -0.14 -0.26 -5.21
C ALA A 160 -1.29 -0.10 -6.24
N ALA A 161 -2.24 0.80 -5.97
CA ALA A 161 -3.31 1.13 -6.91
C ALA A 161 -2.78 1.84 -8.18
N LEU A 162 -1.74 2.68 -8.08
CA LEU A 162 -1.12 3.35 -9.23
C LEU A 162 -0.52 2.34 -10.22
N PHE A 163 0.08 1.24 -9.76
CA PHE A 163 0.53 0.17 -10.66
C PHE A 163 -0.61 -0.34 -11.54
N TRP A 164 -1.76 -0.63 -10.93
CA TRP A 164 -2.93 -1.10 -11.66
C TRP A 164 -3.57 -0.01 -12.52
N ALA A 165 -3.58 1.25 -12.07
CA ALA A 165 -4.03 2.38 -12.86
C ALA A 165 -3.21 2.52 -14.15
N ALA A 166 -1.88 2.39 -14.05
CA ALA A 166 -0.98 2.48 -15.19
C ALA A 166 -1.24 1.38 -16.22
N LEU A 167 -1.66 0.19 -15.80
CA LEU A 167 -1.99 -0.94 -16.69
C LEU A 167 -3.43 -0.90 -17.21
N TRP A 168 -4.35 -0.29 -16.47
CA TRP A 168 -5.78 -0.32 -16.76
C TRP A 168 -6.19 0.55 -17.96
N ARG A 169 -7.12 0.05 -18.76
CA ARG A 169 -7.79 0.78 -19.84
C ARG A 169 -9.25 1.03 -19.51
N PRO A 170 -9.57 2.08 -18.72
CA PRO A 170 -10.94 2.40 -18.37
C PRO A 170 -11.73 2.81 -19.61
N ARG A 171 -12.98 2.34 -19.70
CA ARG A 171 -13.89 2.62 -20.83
C ARG A 171 -14.84 3.77 -20.56
N THR A 172 -15.12 4.06 -19.28
CA THR A 172 -16.05 5.10 -18.86
C THR A 172 -15.31 6.38 -18.45
N ARG A 173 -15.96 7.53 -18.57
CA ARG A 173 -15.41 8.80 -18.12
C ARG A 173 -15.09 8.79 -16.61
N SER A 174 -16.00 8.20 -15.81
CA SER A 174 -15.77 8.03 -14.36
C SER A 174 -14.55 7.16 -14.06
N GLY A 175 -14.38 6.04 -14.76
CA GLY A 175 -13.19 5.19 -14.62
C GLY A 175 -11.90 5.93 -14.99
N MET A 176 -11.92 6.75 -16.04
CA MET A 176 -10.76 7.59 -16.41
C MET A 176 -10.45 8.62 -15.33
N ALA A 177 -11.48 9.30 -14.81
CA ALA A 177 -11.31 10.30 -13.74
C ALA A 177 -10.76 9.67 -12.45
N VAL A 178 -11.30 8.53 -12.03
CA VAL A 178 -10.80 7.81 -10.84
C VAL A 178 -9.36 7.35 -11.04
N ALA A 179 -9.01 6.81 -12.20
CA ALA A 179 -7.64 6.38 -12.48
C ALA A 179 -6.65 7.56 -12.51
N ALA A 180 -7.05 8.70 -13.08
CA ALA A 180 -6.26 9.94 -13.06
C ALA A 180 -6.10 10.48 -11.63
N MET A 181 -7.15 10.44 -10.81
CA MET A 181 -7.11 10.87 -9.41
C MET A 181 -6.20 9.97 -8.56
N VAL A 182 -6.23 8.65 -8.75
CA VAL A 182 -5.30 7.72 -8.09
C VAL A 182 -3.85 8.07 -8.47
N ALA A 183 -3.59 8.33 -9.75
CA ALA A 183 -2.26 8.68 -10.23
C ALA A 183 -1.79 10.02 -9.66
N PHE A 184 -2.64 11.04 -9.66
CA PHE A 184 -2.38 12.34 -9.04
C PHE A 184 -2.09 12.21 -7.55
N ALA A 185 -2.97 11.54 -6.80
CA ALA A 185 -2.85 11.38 -5.35
C ALA A 185 -1.57 10.63 -4.97
N ALA A 186 -1.20 9.56 -5.69
CA ALA A 186 0.04 8.85 -5.49
C ALA A 186 1.25 9.75 -5.68
N THR A 187 1.30 10.46 -6.81
CA THR A 187 2.46 11.28 -7.19
C THR A 187 2.59 12.52 -6.31
N ALA A 188 1.49 13.18 -5.98
CA ALA A 188 1.49 14.32 -5.06
C ALA A 188 1.76 13.93 -3.59
N SER A 189 1.73 12.63 -3.25
CA SER A 189 2.02 12.16 -1.89
C SER A 189 3.40 11.53 -1.72
N THR A 190 4.06 11.10 -2.80
CA THR A 190 5.42 10.55 -2.70
C THR A 190 6.18 10.61 -4.03
N PRO A 191 7.47 11.02 -4.03
CA PRO A 191 8.30 10.98 -5.22
C PRO A 191 8.61 9.54 -5.69
N MET A 192 8.34 8.52 -4.85
CA MET A 192 8.46 7.12 -5.24
C MET A 192 7.61 6.75 -6.46
N ALA A 193 6.56 7.53 -6.77
CA ALA A 193 5.73 7.35 -7.96
C ALA A 193 6.50 7.44 -9.29
N ILE A 194 7.76 7.93 -9.27
CA ILE A 194 8.65 7.96 -10.46
C ILE A 194 8.94 6.56 -11.00
N ILE A 195 8.88 5.51 -10.17
CA ILE A 195 9.12 4.14 -10.62
C ILE A 195 8.17 3.67 -11.73
N TYR A 196 7.00 4.28 -11.79
CA TYR A 196 6.00 3.97 -12.81
C TYR A 196 6.19 4.76 -14.12
N ALA A 197 7.17 5.66 -14.19
CA ALA A 197 7.47 6.44 -15.40
C ALA A 197 7.71 5.56 -16.65
N PRO A 198 8.50 4.46 -16.58
CA PRO A 198 8.68 3.59 -17.74
C PRO A 198 7.38 2.93 -18.21
N LEU A 199 6.51 2.55 -17.27
CA LEU A 199 5.21 1.93 -17.55
C LEU A 199 4.23 2.94 -18.17
N LEU A 200 4.22 4.17 -17.68
CA LEU A 200 3.41 5.25 -18.24
C LEU A 200 3.92 5.74 -19.58
N ALA A 201 5.23 5.76 -19.79
CA ALA A 201 5.83 6.01 -21.09
C ALA A 201 5.42 4.91 -22.09
N ALA A 202 5.55 3.63 -21.72
CA ALA A 202 5.10 2.51 -22.54
C ALA A 202 3.60 2.63 -22.88
N ARG A 203 2.77 3.13 -21.97
CA ARG A 203 1.35 3.41 -22.17
C ARG A 203 1.13 4.46 -23.26
N VAL A 204 1.89 5.58 -23.24
CA VAL A 204 1.78 6.64 -24.24
C VAL A 204 2.09 6.11 -25.64
N PHE A 205 3.13 5.31 -25.79
CA PHE A 205 3.50 4.72 -27.08
C PHE A 205 2.56 3.59 -27.55
N ALA A 206 1.94 2.86 -26.62
CA ALA A 206 1.09 1.71 -26.96
C ALA A 206 -0.36 2.06 -27.26
N LEU A 207 -0.88 3.17 -26.73
CA LEU A 207 -2.28 3.54 -26.79
C LEU A 207 -2.49 4.82 -27.62
N PRO A 208 -3.19 4.75 -28.77
CA PRO A 208 -3.26 5.91 -29.68
C PRO A 208 -4.30 6.96 -29.28
N LYS A 209 -5.24 6.61 -28.39
CA LYS A 209 -6.38 7.50 -28.08
C LYS A 209 -6.06 8.42 -26.92
N LEU A 210 -6.18 9.74 -27.10
CA LEU A 210 -5.90 10.75 -26.07
C LEU A 210 -6.59 10.47 -24.72
N ARG A 211 -7.84 10.01 -24.74
CA ARG A 211 -8.59 9.66 -23.53
C ARG A 211 -7.93 8.54 -22.69
N GLU A 212 -7.12 7.70 -23.32
CA GLU A 212 -6.42 6.60 -22.65
C GLU A 212 -5.22 7.11 -21.84
N HIS A 213 -4.82 8.37 -22.03
CA HIS A 213 -3.72 9.02 -21.30
C HIS A 213 -4.14 9.75 -20.01
N ALA A 214 -5.43 9.66 -19.59
CA ALA A 214 -5.90 10.31 -18.38
C ALA A 214 -5.05 9.95 -17.14
N VAL A 215 -4.59 8.70 -17.03
CA VAL A 215 -3.70 8.26 -15.95
C VAL A 215 -2.35 8.97 -16.00
N THR A 216 -1.76 9.05 -17.20
CA THR A 216 -0.49 9.77 -17.42
C THR A 216 -0.64 11.26 -17.12
N ALA A 217 -1.77 11.87 -17.53
CA ALA A 217 -2.07 13.26 -17.22
C ALA A 217 -2.20 13.50 -15.70
N GLY A 218 -2.90 12.61 -14.97
CA GLY A 218 -2.99 12.68 -13.51
C GLY A 218 -1.61 12.54 -12.84
N TRP A 219 -0.77 11.62 -13.31
CA TRP A 219 0.59 11.44 -12.84
C TRP A 219 1.45 12.68 -13.09
N LEU A 220 1.40 13.26 -14.30
CA LEU A 220 2.11 14.51 -14.61
C LEU A 220 1.62 15.69 -13.76
N ALA A 221 0.30 15.83 -13.58
CA ALA A 221 -0.27 16.84 -12.70
C ALA A 221 0.23 16.71 -11.26
N GLY A 222 0.39 15.48 -10.75
CA GLY A 222 1.00 15.24 -9.45
C GLY A 222 2.47 15.71 -9.40
N TRP A 223 3.25 15.53 -10.47
CA TRP A 223 4.63 16.05 -10.56
C TRP A 223 4.68 17.57 -10.64
N VAL A 224 3.73 18.21 -11.33
CA VAL A 224 3.64 19.69 -11.37
C VAL A 224 3.52 20.26 -9.95
N VAL A 225 2.83 19.56 -9.05
CA VAL A 225 2.73 19.95 -7.64
C VAL A 225 3.96 19.53 -6.82
N GLN A 226 4.49 18.34 -7.07
CA GLN A 226 5.55 17.74 -6.26
C GLN A 226 6.91 18.41 -6.50
N VAL A 227 7.25 18.70 -7.76
CA VAL A 227 8.58 19.25 -8.13
C VAL A 227 8.87 20.59 -7.46
N PRO A 228 7.96 21.59 -7.47
CA PRO A 228 8.18 22.86 -6.78
C PRO A 228 8.46 22.66 -5.28
N VAL A 229 7.74 21.75 -4.61
CA VAL A 229 7.93 21.45 -3.19
C VAL A 229 9.30 20.81 -2.93
N ILE A 230 9.74 19.90 -3.79
CA ILE A 230 11.09 19.30 -3.71
C ILE A 230 12.17 20.36 -3.90
N LEU A 231 12.03 21.22 -4.92
CA LEU A 231 13.00 22.29 -5.20
C LEU A 231 13.05 23.32 -4.06
N TYR A 232 11.90 23.73 -3.54
CA TYR A 232 11.83 24.58 -2.35
C TYR A 232 12.53 23.96 -1.14
N SER A 233 12.28 22.68 -0.89
CA SER A 233 12.91 21.96 0.22
C SER A 233 14.42 21.82 0.03
N TYR A 234 14.88 21.62 -1.18
CA TYR A 234 16.31 21.58 -1.52
C TYR A 234 16.97 22.94 -1.28
N ALA A 235 16.38 24.02 -1.79
CA ALA A 235 16.91 25.39 -1.63
C ALA A 235 17.00 25.83 -0.17
N ASN A 236 16.09 25.36 0.69
CA ASN A 236 16.06 25.70 2.11
C ASN A 236 16.79 24.69 3.02
N HIS A 237 17.60 23.80 2.46
CA HIS A 237 18.37 22.78 3.19
C HIS A 237 17.56 21.93 4.19
N THR A 238 16.27 21.77 3.94
CA THR A 238 15.38 20.98 4.80
C THR A 238 15.52 19.47 4.52
N GLN A 239 16.34 19.09 3.55
CA GLN A 239 16.67 17.70 3.25
C GLN A 239 17.80 17.20 4.14
N ARG A 240 17.62 16.01 4.69
CA ARG A 240 18.73 15.32 5.38
C ARG A 240 19.69 14.75 4.35
N LEU A 241 21.01 14.97 4.56
CA LEU A 241 22.06 14.29 3.80
C LEU A 241 21.85 12.76 3.85
N ARG A 242 21.91 12.13 2.71
CA ARG A 242 21.63 10.70 2.54
C ARG A 242 22.93 9.96 2.24
N THR A 243 23.16 8.88 2.95
CA THR A 243 24.22 7.92 2.61
C THR A 243 23.62 6.83 1.76
N PHE A 244 24.28 6.52 0.64
CA PHE A 244 23.89 5.39 -0.20
C PHE A 244 24.17 4.07 0.50
N SER A 245 23.26 3.15 0.34
CA SER A 245 23.43 1.81 0.87
C SER A 245 24.18 0.92 -0.09
N PRO A 246 25.08 0.07 0.40
CA PRO A 246 25.76 -0.90 -0.43
C PRO A 246 24.74 -1.79 -1.19
N PRO A 247 24.94 -2.05 -2.52
CA PRO A 247 24.00 -2.84 -3.32
C PRO A 247 23.66 -4.21 -2.71
N GLY A 248 24.65 -4.88 -2.10
CA GLY A 248 24.43 -6.17 -1.43
C GLY A 248 23.41 -6.09 -0.29
N LYS A 249 23.37 -4.98 0.46
CA LYS A 249 22.35 -4.78 1.52
C LYS A 249 20.96 -4.57 0.93
N VAL A 250 20.84 -3.90 -0.22
CA VAL A 250 19.56 -3.70 -0.91
C VAL A 250 19.00 -5.03 -1.41
N ILE A 251 19.86 -5.87 -2.00
CA ILE A 251 19.50 -7.22 -2.46
C ILE A 251 19.09 -8.08 -1.26
N ALA A 252 19.87 -8.09 -0.19
CA ALA A 252 19.55 -8.82 1.02
C ALA A 252 18.21 -8.38 1.61
N TYR A 253 17.96 -7.06 1.66
CA TYR A 253 16.66 -6.54 2.08
C TYR A 253 15.51 -7.05 1.21
N TYR A 254 15.64 -6.95 -0.12
CA TYR A 254 14.60 -7.47 -1.03
C TYR A 254 14.32 -8.96 -0.79
N LEU A 255 15.36 -9.76 -0.67
CA LEU A 255 15.22 -11.20 -0.47
C LEU A 255 14.61 -11.53 0.91
N HIS A 256 15.07 -10.91 1.98
CA HIS A 256 14.60 -11.21 3.33
C HIS A 256 13.27 -10.55 3.70
N THR A 257 13.04 -9.32 3.25
CA THR A 257 11.87 -8.54 3.67
C THR A 257 10.74 -8.55 2.65
N VAL A 258 11.04 -8.76 1.37
CA VAL A 258 10.00 -8.85 0.34
C VAL A 258 9.71 -10.32 -0.01
N VAL A 259 10.72 -11.05 -0.47
CA VAL A 259 10.53 -12.42 -0.98
C VAL A 259 10.13 -13.37 0.14
N LEU A 260 10.88 -13.43 1.23
CA LEU A 260 10.59 -14.32 2.34
C LEU A 260 9.28 -13.93 3.05
N ARG A 261 9.05 -12.62 3.26
CA ARG A 261 7.84 -12.11 3.93
C ARG A 261 6.57 -12.14 3.06
N ALA A 262 6.66 -12.47 1.79
CA ALA A 262 5.47 -12.76 0.96
C ALA A 262 4.62 -13.90 1.53
N LEU A 263 5.22 -14.83 2.30
CA LEU A 263 4.50 -15.88 3.04
C LEU A 263 3.81 -15.39 4.32
N GLY A 264 4.04 -14.15 4.75
CA GLY A 264 3.65 -13.62 6.04
C GLY A 264 4.74 -13.68 7.09
N TRP A 265 4.52 -12.94 8.20
CA TRP A 265 5.50 -12.81 9.28
C TRP A 265 5.72 -14.11 10.05
N HIS A 266 4.63 -14.69 10.58
CA HIS A 266 4.73 -15.89 11.43
C HIS A 266 5.26 -17.10 10.68
N LEU A 267 4.81 -17.33 9.45
CA LEU A 267 5.29 -18.45 8.65
C LEU A 267 6.76 -18.27 8.28
N SER A 268 7.16 -17.09 7.89
CA SER A 268 8.56 -16.76 7.60
C SER A 268 9.44 -16.93 8.82
N TRP A 269 9.01 -16.44 9.98
CA TRP A 269 9.75 -16.60 11.24
C TRP A 269 9.93 -18.07 11.64
N ARG A 270 8.88 -18.90 11.49
CA ARG A 270 8.98 -20.33 11.72
C ARG A 270 9.97 -21.02 10.78
N LEU A 271 9.96 -20.66 9.50
CA LEU A 271 10.92 -21.18 8.53
C LEU A 271 12.35 -20.73 8.89
N GLU A 272 12.55 -19.49 9.26
CA GLU A 272 13.84 -18.97 9.73
C GLU A 272 14.35 -19.72 10.98
N SER A 273 13.44 -20.05 11.92
CA SER A 273 13.81 -20.77 13.15
C SER A 273 14.20 -22.22 12.91
N ILE A 274 13.69 -22.85 11.85
CA ILE A 274 13.98 -24.25 11.50
C ILE A 274 15.20 -24.37 10.59
N ALA A 275 15.27 -23.59 9.53
CA ALA A 275 16.26 -23.71 8.47
C ALA A 275 17.38 -22.66 8.54
N GLY A 276 17.23 -21.64 9.38
CA GLY A 276 18.05 -20.43 9.30
C GLY A 276 17.57 -19.46 8.23
N ARG A 277 17.91 -18.19 8.41
CA ARG A 277 17.40 -17.10 7.59
C ARG A 277 17.73 -17.22 6.10
N ASN A 278 18.98 -17.56 5.80
CA ASN A 278 19.46 -17.63 4.42
C ASN A 278 18.81 -18.80 3.67
N ASP A 279 18.73 -19.98 4.31
CA ASP A 279 18.15 -21.18 3.69
C ASP A 279 16.63 -21.02 3.53
N ALA A 280 15.93 -20.48 4.52
CA ALA A 280 14.52 -20.14 4.40
C ALA A 280 14.26 -19.18 3.22
N THR A 281 15.09 -18.15 3.08
CA THR A 281 15.00 -17.20 1.97
C THR A 281 15.27 -17.85 0.62
N LEU A 282 16.28 -18.72 0.56
CA LEU A 282 16.61 -19.48 -0.66
C LEU A 282 15.46 -20.41 -1.07
N ILE A 283 14.90 -21.16 -0.12
CA ILE A 283 13.78 -22.07 -0.36
C ILE A 283 12.57 -21.31 -0.92
N VAL A 284 12.16 -20.21 -0.24
CA VAL A 284 11.01 -19.42 -0.67
C VAL A 284 11.29 -18.73 -2.01
N GLY A 285 12.47 -18.12 -2.15
CA GLY A 285 12.86 -17.43 -3.38
C GLY A 285 12.94 -18.38 -4.58
N ALA A 286 13.54 -19.55 -4.43
CA ALA A 286 13.59 -20.56 -5.47
C ALA A 286 12.18 -21.07 -5.84
N SER A 287 11.32 -21.32 -4.84
CA SER A 287 9.93 -21.73 -5.07
C SER A 287 9.14 -20.69 -5.86
N LEU A 288 9.23 -19.42 -5.47
CA LEU A 288 8.59 -18.32 -6.20
C LEU A 288 9.16 -18.15 -7.61
N ALA A 289 10.49 -18.25 -7.78
CA ALA A 289 11.14 -18.16 -9.08
C ALA A 289 10.69 -19.28 -10.01
N VAL A 290 10.58 -20.52 -9.50
CA VAL A 290 10.08 -21.69 -10.26
C VAL A 290 8.62 -21.47 -10.67
N ILE A 291 7.74 -21.09 -9.73
CA ILE A 291 6.31 -20.89 -10.00
C ILE A 291 6.09 -19.77 -11.02
N LEU A 292 6.68 -18.60 -10.79
CA LEU A 292 6.51 -17.42 -11.64
C LEU A 292 7.23 -17.59 -12.98
N GLY A 293 8.44 -18.21 -12.99
CA GLY A 293 9.17 -18.52 -14.20
C GLY A 293 8.43 -19.53 -15.08
N TRP A 294 7.91 -20.61 -14.48
CA TRP A 294 7.07 -21.57 -15.19
C TRP A 294 5.82 -20.89 -15.78
N ALA A 295 5.11 -20.08 -15.00
CA ALA A 295 3.95 -19.34 -15.49
C ALA A 295 4.32 -18.38 -16.63
N ALA A 296 5.42 -17.65 -16.51
CA ALA A 296 5.89 -16.73 -17.54
C ALA A 296 6.27 -17.46 -18.86
N ILE A 297 6.81 -18.66 -18.78
CA ILE A 297 7.17 -19.46 -19.96
C ILE A 297 5.94 -20.10 -20.59
N THR A 298 5.05 -20.70 -19.80
CA THR A 298 3.98 -21.57 -20.28
C THR A 298 2.66 -20.87 -20.52
N GLN A 299 2.33 -19.78 -19.78
CA GLN A 299 0.97 -19.18 -19.80
C GLN A 299 0.75 -18.11 -20.87
N GLY A 300 1.72 -17.87 -21.73
CA GLY A 300 1.59 -16.97 -22.86
C GLY A 300 2.07 -15.55 -22.57
N ARG A 301 2.11 -14.75 -23.65
CA ARG A 301 2.80 -13.44 -23.67
C ARG A 301 2.28 -12.44 -22.64
N GLN A 302 0.96 -12.38 -22.44
CA GLN A 302 0.34 -11.42 -21.52
C GLN A 302 0.77 -11.68 -20.07
N VAL A 303 0.72 -12.96 -19.64
CA VAL A 303 1.12 -13.37 -18.29
C VAL A 303 2.61 -13.14 -18.10
N ARG A 304 3.44 -13.52 -19.08
CA ARG A 304 4.88 -13.28 -19.05
C ARG A 304 5.21 -11.82 -18.80
N VAL A 305 4.65 -10.93 -19.63
CA VAL A 305 4.92 -9.49 -19.54
C VAL A 305 4.42 -8.94 -18.20
N PHE A 306 3.25 -9.37 -17.71
CA PHE A 306 2.75 -8.95 -16.40
C PHE A 306 3.66 -9.40 -15.26
N VAL A 307 4.02 -10.67 -15.20
CA VAL A 307 4.88 -11.24 -14.13
C VAL A 307 6.23 -10.52 -14.10
N VAL A 308 6.88 -10.39 -15.26
CA VAL A 308 8.17 -9.69 -15.34
C VAL A 308 8.03 -8.23 -14.90
N THR A 309 6.98 -7.53 -15.34
CA THR A 309 6.75 -6.13 -14.97
C THR A 309 6.48 -5.99 -13.47
N ALA A 310 5.65 -6.83 -12.88
CA ALA A 310 5.32 -6.77 -11.46
C ALA A 310 6.55 -7.03 -10.58
N VAL A 311 7.31 -8.11 -10.87
CA VAL A 311 8.53 -8.45 -10.14
C VAL A 311 9.61 -7.38 -10.29
N ALA A 312 9.87 -6.93 -11.53
CA ALA A 312 10.86 -5.88 -11.80
C ALA A 312 10.47 -4.55 -11.12
N THR A 313 9.18 -4.16 -11.18
CA THR A 313 8.69 -2.97 -10.49
C THR A 313 8.86 -3.08 -8.97
N GLY A 314 8.55 -4.24 -8.37
CA GLY A 314 8.77 -4.49 -6.95
C GLY A 314 10.24 -4.38 -6.55
N PHE A 315 11.15 -4.93 -7.35
CA PHE A 315 12.59 -4.82 -7.12
C PHE A 315 13.08 -3.36 -7.24
N VAL A 316 12.74 -2.67 -8.34
CA VAL A 316 13.12 -1.25 -8.56
C VAL A 316 12.54 -0.36 -7.45
N TYR A 317 11.31 -0.65 -7.00
CA TYR A 317 10.71 0.02 -5.85
C TYR A 317 11.58 -0.11 -4.61
N THR A 318 12.05 -1.32 -4.30
CA THR A 318 12.91 -1.58 -3.14
C THR A 318 14.25 -0.85 -3.27
N VAL A 319 14.86 -0.86 -4.45
CA VAL A 319 16.09 -0.12 -4.73
C VAL A 319 15.88 1.37 -4.50
N LEU A 320 14.81 1.95 -5.05
CA LEU A 320 14.51 3.37 -4.90
C LEU A 320 14.19 3.74 -3.44
N ALA A 321 13.45 2.90 -2.73
CA ALA A 321 13.20 3.07 -1.30
C ALA A 321 14.52 3.10 -0.53
N ALA A 322 15.43 2.19 -0.83
CA ALA A 322 16.76 2.12 -0.22
C ALA A 322 17.62 3.36 -0.52
N VAL A 323 17.49 3.93 -1.70
CA VAL A 323 18.21 5.17 -2.09
C VAL A 323 17.60 6.40 -1.42
N ILE A 324 16.27 6.49 -1.35
CA ILE A 324 15.55 7.64 -0.79
C ILE A 324 15.59 7.62 0.74
N THR A 325 15.47 6.44 1.35
CA THR A 325 15.46 6.27 2.81
C THR A 325 16.81 5.77 3.31
N ARG A 326 17.18 6.12 4.53
CA ARG A 326 18.42 5.61 5.13
C ARG A 326 18.32 4.12 5.35
N LEU A 327 19.13 3.33 4.68
CA LEU A 327 19.13 1.86 4.76
C LEU A 327 19.54 1.29 6.13
N VAL A 328 20.07 2.10 7.03
CA VAL A 328 20.33 1.69 8.41
C VAL A 328 19.07 1.09 9.06
N VAL A 329 17.88 1.57 8.63
CA VAL A 329 16.59 1.06 9.08
C VAL A 329 16.31 -0.37 8.56
N PHE A 330 16.87 -0.74 7.39
CA PHE A 330 16.58 -2.01 6.73
C PHE A 330 17.51 -3.17 7.13
N THR A 331 18.51 -2.92 7.96
CA THR A 331 19.55 -3.94 8.31
C THR A 331 19.44 -4.47 9.73
N ALA A 332 18.51 -3.99 10.53
CA ALA A 332 18.33 -4.52 11.88
C ALA A 332 17.86 -6.00 11.79
N PRO A 333 18.51 -6.91 12.54
CA PRO A 333 18.04 -8.29 12.60
C PRO A 333 16.65 -8.32 13.24
N LEU A 334 15.77 -9.13 12.67
CA LEU A 334 14.45 -9.38 13.22
C LEU A 334 14.62 -10.23 14.49
N SER A 335 14.55 -9.61 15.65
CA SER A 335 14.69 -10.33 16.91
C SER A 335 13.34 -10.43 17.63
N GLY A 336 12.83 -11.65 17.72
CA GLY A 336 11.76 -12.02 18.63
C GLY A 336 10.33 -11.96 18.07
N PRO A 337 9.34 -12.37 18.90
CA PRO A 337 7.93 -12.46 18.53
C PRO A 337 7.24 -11.10 18.41
N VAL A 338 7.87 -10.02 18.91
CA VAL A 338 7.39 -8.66 18.73
C VAL A 338 7.91 -8.15 17.39
N ALA A 339 7.02 -8.06 16.43
CA ALA A 339 7.35 -7.61 15.10
C ALA A 339 7.67 -6.12 15.09
N PHE A 340 8.95 -5.78 15.21
CA PHE A 340 9.46 -4.45 14.93
C PHE A 340 10.39 -4.51 13.73
N GLU A 341 9.91 -4.05 12.61
CA GLU A 341 10.71 -3.88 11.40
C GLU A 341 10.55 -2.45 10.92
N PRO A 342 11.41 -1.52 11.39
CA PRO A 342 11.39 -0.15 10.91
C PRO A 342 11.56 -0.12 9.40
N GLY A 343 10.62 0.53 8.70
CA GLY A 343 10.63 0.59 7.24
C GLY A 343 9.91 -0.57 6.54
N SER A 344 9.21 -1.46 7.26
CA SER A 344 8.36 -2.50 6.66
C SER A 344 7.31 -1.94 5.70
N ARG A 345 6.90 -0.69 5.89
CA ARG A 345 6.03 0.07 4.98
C ARG A 345 6.54 0.08 3.53
N TYR A 346 7.84 0.07 3.31
CA TYR A 346 8.44 0.03 1.97
C TYR A 346 8.35 -1.35 1.30
N SER A 347 8.01 -2.38 2.03
CA SER A 347 7.81 -3.74 1.50
C SER A 347 6.36 -3.98 1.07
N VAL A 348 5.41 -3.14 1.47
CA VAL A 348 3.97 -3.30 1.16
C VAL A 348 3.73 -3.41 -0.35
N VAL A 349 4.25 -2.46 -1.13
CA VAL A 349 4.07 -2.47 -2.59
C VAL A 349 4.77 -3.67 -3.25
N PRO A 350 6.06 -3.95 -2.98
CA PRO A 350 6.74 -5.09 -3.58
C PRO A 350 6.10 -6.45 -3.23
N VAL A 351 5.71 -6.68 -1.97
CA VAL A 351 5.03 -7.93 -1.56
C VAL A 351 3.69 -8.06 -2.27
N PHE A 352 2.88 -6.99 -2.29
CA PHE A 352 1.62 -7.01 -3.03
C PHE A 352 1.78 -7.28 -4.53
N LEU A 353 2.86 -6.80 -5.16
CA LEU A 353 3.13 -7.08 -6.57
C LEU A 353 3.54 -8.54 -6.81
N LEU A 354 4.22 -9.20 -5.86
CA LEU A 354 4.45 -10.64 -5.89
C LEU A 354 3.15 -11.43 -5.77
N ASP A 355 2.28 -11.08 -4.82
CA ASP A 355 0.95 -11.70 -4.68
C ASP A 355 0.12 -11.51 -5.96
N ALA A 356 0.15 -10.33 -6.54
CA ALA A 356 -0.55 -10.03 -7.80
C ALA A 356 -0.01 -10.90 -8.96
N ALA A 357 1.32 -11.10 -9.04
CA ALA A 357 1.93 -11.96 -10.05
C ALA A 357 1.49 -13.42 -9.88
N LEU A 358 1.44 -13.93 -8.64
CA LEU A 358 0.96 -15.26 -8.32
C LEU A 358 -0.52 -15.45 -8.67
N ILE A 359 -1.38 -14.48 -8.33
CA ILE A 359 -2.83 -14.54 -8.61
C ILE A 359 -3.10 -14.48 -10.12
N VAL A 360 -2.37 -13.63 -10.87
CA VAL A 360 -2.48 -13.57 -12.35
C VAL A 360 -2.01 -14.88 -12.98
N ALA A 361 -0.92 -15.46 -12.48
CA ALA A 361 -0.44 -16.77 -12.92
C ALA A 361 -1.46 -17.88 -12.64
N ALA A 362 -2.04 -17.93 -11.44
CA ALA A 362 -3.08 -18.89 -11.06
C ALA A 362 -4.33 -18.75 -11.95
N ASN A 363 -4.79 -17.51 -12.22
CA ASN A 363 -5.91 -17.26 -13.13
C ASN A 363 -5.66 -17.82 -14.54
N ALA A 364 -4.44 -17.64 -15.07
CA ALA A 364 -4.08 -18.10 -16.40
C ALA A 364 -4.05 -19.64 -16.48
N VAL A 365 -3.56 -20.29 -15.44
CA VAL A 365 -3.51 -21.75 -15.31
C VAL A 365 -4.94 -22.35 -15.26
N LEU A 366 -5.81 -21.78 -14.42
CA LEU A 366 -7.20 -22.20 -14.29
C LEU A 366 -7.98 -22.04 -15.60
N ARG A 367 -7.73 -20.97 -16.36
CA ARG A 367 -8.37 -20.75 -17.67
C ARG A 367 -7.99 -21.80 -18.70
N ARG A 368 -6.73 -22.16 -18.81
CA ARG A 368 -6.29 -23.18 -19.78
C ARG A 368 -6.89 -24.56 -19.49
N GLY A 369 -7.03 -24.88 -18.21
CA GLY A 369 -7.67 -26.12 -17.79
C GLY A 369 -9.17 -26.17 -18.08
N GLY A 370 -9.89 -25.02 -18.03
CA GLY A 370 -11.34 -24.94 -18.21
C GLY A 370 -11.80 -24.69 -19.64
N ALA A 371 -10.95 -24.15 -20.52
CA ALA A 371 -11.33 -23.75 -21.87
C ALA A 371 -11.42 -24.94 -22.87
N ALA A 372 -10.77 -26.05 -22.57
CA ALA A 372 -10.75 -27.20 -23.48
C ALA A 372 -11.94 -28.14 -23.34
N VAL A 373 -12.41 -28.40 -22.11
CA VAL A 373 -13.58 -29.29 -21.82
C VAL A 373 -13.87 -29.15 -20.31
N GLY A 374 -14.95 -28.59 -19.85
CA GLY A 374 -15.45 -28.48 -18.47
C GLY A 374 -14.48 -28.62 -17.29
N LEU A 375 -14.85 -28.18 -16.10
CA LEU A 375 -14.01 -28.26 -14.88
C LEU A 375 -13.41 -29.65 -14.58
N ALA A 376 -13.97 -30.70 -15.16
CA ALA A 376 -13.53 -32.09 -14.99
C ALA A 376 -12.17 -32.42 -15.65
N THR A 377 -11.62 -31.56 -16.49
CA THR A 377 -10.39 -31.84 -17.26
C THR A 377 -9.16 -31.03 -16.85
N VAL A 378 -9.31 -30.12 -15.87
CA VAL A 378 -8.13 -29.49 -15.26
C VAL A 378 -7.31 -30.59 -14.58
N ARG A 379 -6.06 -30.77 -15.02
CA ARG A 379 -5.18 -31.80 -14.43
C ARG A 379 -5.21 -31.66 -12.90
N PRO A 380 -5.57 -32.70 -12.14
CA PRO A 380 -5.76 -32.61 -10.68
C PRO A 380 -4.53 -32.05 -9.96
N ARG A 381 -3.34 -32.29 -10.47
CA ARG A 381 -2.08 -31.72 -9.95
C ARG A 381 -2.02 -30.19 -10.00
N VAL A 382 -2.61 -29.58 -11.02
CA VAL A 382 -2.66 -28.12 -11.17
C VAL A 382 -3.66 -27.51 -10.19
N MET A 383 -4.82 -28.15 -10.02
CA MET A 383 -5.80 -27.72 -9.00
C MET A 383 -5.20 -27.79 -7.59
N VAL A 384 -4.48 -28.86 -7.28
CA VAL A 384 -3.79 -29.03 -6.01
C VAL A 384 -2.74 -27.92 -5.81
N ALA A 385 -1.94 -27.58 -6.82
CA ALA A 385 -0.94 -26.52 -6.72
C ALA A 385 -1.57 -25.12 -6.48
N VAL A 386 -2.66 -24.79 -7.18
CA VAL A 386 -3.39 -23.52 -6.98
C VAL A 386 -4.05 -23.50 -5.62
N ALA A 387 -4.65 -24.61 -5.18
CA ALA A 387 -5.24 -24.71 -3.85
C ALA A 387 -4.17 -24.58 -2.75
N ALA A 388 -3.02 -25.23 -2.91
CA ALA A 388 -1.89 -25.13 -1.97
C ALA A 388 -1.40 -23.68 -1.84
N LEU A 389 -1.24 -22.95 -2.97
CA LEU A 389 -0.89 -21.53 -2.96
C LEU A 389 -1.96 -20.71 -2.23
N GLY A 390 -3.24 -20.97 -2.52
CA GLY A 390 -4.36 -20.32 -1.82
C GLY A 390 -4.34 -20.58 -0.31
N CYS A 391 -4.04 -21.80 0.11
CA CYS A 391 -3.89 -22.17 1.51
C CYS A 391 -2.72 -21.43 2.18
N VAL A 392 -1.56 -21.33 1.52
CA VAL A 392 -0.40 -20.60 2.05
C VAL A 392 -0.73 -19.13 2.27
N LEU A 393 -1.36 -18.46 1.29
CA LEU A 393 -1.80 -17.07 1.43
C LEU A 393 -2.84 -16.94 2.56
N ALA A 394 -3.81 -17.83 2.64
CA ALA A 394 -4.84 -17.82 3.68
C ALA A 394 -4.25 -18.02 5.08
N VAL A 395 -3.28 -18.92 5.23
CA VAL A 395 -2.56 -19.11 6.49
C VAL A 395 -1.83 -17.84 6.89
N GLY A 396 -1.08 -17.19 5.98
CA GLY A 396 -0.44 -15.90 6.25
C GLY A 396 -1.45 -14.82 6.66
N TRP A 397 -2.61 -14.73 5.98
CA TRP A 397 -3.65 -13.76 6.32
C TRP A 397 -4.29 -13.99 7.69
N VAL A 398 -4.45 -15.25 8.09
CA VAL A 398 -5.04 -15.60 9.40
C VAL A 398 -4.03 -15.43 10.52
N THR A 399 -2.81 -15.95 10.35
CA THR A 399 -1.77 -15.89 11.39
C THR A 399 -1.27 -14.48 11.63
N ASP A 400 -1.22 -13.66 10.56
CA ASP A 400 -0.76 -12.28 10.60
C ASP A 400 -1.91 -11.26 10.60
N PHE A 401 -3.13 -11.72 10.91
CA PHE A 401 -4.28 -10.81 11.00
C PHE A 401 -4.07 -9.75 12.07
N ARG A 402 -3.60 -10.16 13.24
CA ARG A 402 -3.26 -9.30 14.37
C ARG A 402 -1.97 -9.79 15.01
N TYR A 403 -1.02 -8.90 15.19
CA TYR A 403 0.13 -9.15 16.05
C TYR A 403 0.59 -7.89 16.77
N LEU A 404 1.34 -8.11 17.85
CA LEU A 404 1.90 -7.05 18.67
C LEU A 404 2.86 -6.20 17.85
N THR A 405 2.63 -4.90 17.85
CA THR A 405 3.55 -3.93 17.29
C THR A 405 3.92 -2.92 18.36
N GLN A 406 5.07 -2.29 18.25
CA GLN A 406 5.45 -1.22 19.18
C GLN A 406 4.45 -0.05 19.19
N ARG A 407 3.68 0.12 18.10
CA ARG A 407 2.64 1.13 18.00
C ARG A 407 1.61 1.02 19.11
N THR A 408 1.27 -0.19 19.53
CA THR A 408 0.22 -0.45 20.51
C THR A 408 0.70 -0.33 21.96
N THR A 409 1.99 -0.04 22.18
CA THR A 409 2.55 0.18 23.52
C THR A 409 2.48 1.64 23.99
N ASN A 410 2.13 2.60 23.12
CA ASN A 410 2.22 4.04 23.39
C ASN A 410 1.02 4.66 24.12
N GLY A 411 0.05 3.87 24.49
CA GLY A 411 -1.12 4.34 25.24
C GLY A 411 -2.25 4.91 24.35
N HIS A 412 -3.38 5.11 24.99
CA HIS A 412 -4.60 5.59 24.36
C HIS A 412 -4.53 7.08 24.02
N TRP A 413 -4.88 7.45 22.78
CA TRP A 413 -4.97 8.83 22.35
C TRP A 413 -5.90 9.67 23.23
N ARG A 414 -7.02 9.10 23.68
CA ARG A 414 -7.97 9.79 24.58
C ARG A 414 -7.30 10.29 25.83
N ASN A 415 -6.41 9.51 26.43
CA ASN A 415 -5.70 9.90 27.66
C ASN A 415 -4.75 11.08 27.37
N VAL A 416 -4.07 11.05 26.22
CA VAL A 416 -3.22 12.14 25.74
C VAL A 416 -4.04 13.42 25.54
N ALA A 417 -5.19 13.30 24.87
CA ALA A 417 -6.09 14.41 24.60
C ALA A 417 -6.65 15.03 25.89
N VAL A 418 -7.06 14.21 26.85
CA VAL A 418 -7.54 14.68 28.15
C VAL A 418 -6.43 15.41 28.92
N LYS A 419 -5.23 14.84 28.98
CA LYS A 419 -4.08 15.48 29.61
C LYS A 419 -3.77 16.83 28.99
N TRP A 420 -3.82 16.95 27.66
CA TRP A 420 -3.59 18.19 26.95
C TRP A 420 -4.67 19.23 27.27
N LEU A 421 -5.94 18.84 27.21
CA LEU A 421 -7.05 19.74 27.56
C LEU A 421 -6.94 20.25 28.99
N ASN A 422 -6.73 19.37 29.97
CA ASN A 422 -6.62 19.76 31.38
C ASN A 422 -5.43 20.70 31.65
N THR A 423 -4.27 20.44 31.01
CA THR A 423 -3.12 21.36 31.12
C THR A 423 -3.45 22.74 30.56
N CYS A 424 -4.21 22.81 29.47
CA CYS A 424 -4.52 24.05 28.78
C CYS A 424 -5.73 24.82 29.35
N GLU A 425 -6.51 24.20 30.21
CA GLU A 425 -7.54 24.93 30.99
C GLU A 425 -6.91 25.91 31.99
N HIS A 426 -5.78 25.52 32.58
CA HIS A 426 -5.12 26.28 33.65
C HIS A 426 -3.98 27.18 33.15
N SER A 427 -3.50 27.02 31.92
CA SER A 427 -2.40 27.81 31.37
C SER A 427 -2.56 28.11 29.90
N ARG A 428 -2.55 29.40 29.53
CA ARG A 428 -2.58 29.83 28.13
C ARG A 428 -1.26 29.58 27.40
N THR A 429 -0.16 29.49 28.12
CA THR A 429 1.22 29.29 27.61
C THR A 429 1.76 27.91 27.93
N GLY A 430 0.94 27.05 28.52
CA GLY A 430 1.31 25.70 28.88
C GLY A 430 1.71 24.85 27.67
N THR A 431 2.63 23.93 27.92
CA THR A 431 3.00 22.90 26.94
C THR A 431 2.85 21.53 27.57
N ILE A 432 2.47 20.53 26.79
CA ILE A 432 2.60 19.14 27.17
C ILE A 432 3.59 18.43 26.27
N THR A 433 4.39 17.57 26.85
CA THR A 433 5.27 16.67 26.13
C THR A 433 4.64 15.28 26.13
N VAL A 434 4.48 14.73 24.94
CA VAL A 434 3.86 13.43 24.74
C VAL A 434 4.84 12.52 24.03
N PRO A 435 4.97 11.26 24.45
CA PRO A 435 5.76 10.29 23.72
C PRO A 435 5.22 10.16 22.28
N ALA A 436 6.08 10.44 21.30
CA ALA A 436 5.79 10.19 19.91
C ALA A 436 6.57 8.96 19.48
N TRP A 437 5.85 7.95 19.03
CA TRP A 437 6.48 6.73 18.59
C TRP A 437 7.42 7.00 17.40
N VAL A 438 8.61 6.40 17.40
CA VAL A 438 9.70 6.56 16.40
C VAL A 438 10.45 7.90 16.49
N THR A 439 9.83 9.01 16.89
CA THR A 439 10.44 10.34 16.84
C THR A 439 10.85 10.89 18.22
N GLY A 440 10.67 10.10 19.29
CA GLY A 440 10.99 10.51 20.67
C GLY A 440 9.81 11.17 21.38
N THR A 441 9.82 12.47 21.58
CA THR A 441 8.75 13.23 22.23
C THR A 441 8.30 14.37 21.33
N VAL A 442 7.01 14.68 21.35
CA VAL A 442 6.43 15.88 20.71
C VAL A 442 5.90 16.80 21.78
N THR A 443 6.30 18.07 21.72
CA THR A 443 5.79 19.11 22.60
C THR A 443 4.66 19.86 21.90
N MET A 444 3.50 19.92 22.56
CA MET A 444 2.32 20.64 22.09
C MET A 444 2.05 21.85 22.95
N SER A 445 1.79 22.99 22.31
CA SER A 445 1.44 24.22 22.99
C SER A 445 -0.07 24.36 23.16
N CYS A 446 -0.50 24.92 24.27
CA CYS A 446 -1.90 25.27 24.52
C CYS A 446 -2.45 26.33 23.57
N SER A 447 -1.57 27.18 23.01
CA SER A 447 -1.98 28.16 21.98
C SER A 447 -2.60 27.51 20.74
N ASN A 448 -2.31 26.22 20.49
CA ASN A 448 -2.82 25.46 19.34
C ASN A 448 -4.24 24.94 19.53
N LEU A 449 -4.71 24.76 20.78
CA LEU A 449 -6.03 24.21 21.08
C LEU A 449 -7.17 25.23 21.01
N ARG A 450 -6.86 26.48 20.89
CA ARG A 450 -7.83 27.58 21.02
C ARG A 450 -8.29 28.18 19.68
N ARG A 451 -8.00 27.50 18.61
CA ARG A 451 -8.60 27.78 17.30
C ARG A 451 -9.74 26.81 17.04
#